data_6fb02fbb6b601cf6f2e42d9d11ef4de0
#
_entry.id   6fb02fbb6b601cf6f2e42d9d11ef4de0
#
_cell.length_a   1.000
_cell.length_b   1.000
_cell.length_c   1.000
_cell.angle_alpha   90.00
_cell.angle_beta   90.00
_cell.angle_gamma   90.00
#
_symmetry.space_group_name_H-M   'P 1'
#
loop_
_entity.id
_entity.type
_entity.pdbx_description
1 polymer ?
#
loop_
_entity_poly.entity_id
_entity_poly.type
_entity_poly.pdbx_seq_one_letter_code
_entity_poly.pdbx_strand_id
1 'polypeptide(L)'
;MSGDSEQDREDMTSIHKVLGGDVNAFRHLVEKYQPAVSAIGRRTRVPAEDLKDYVQDVFLKAFTHLAQYSGKGRFYSWLMRIAYTTAINRKQRV
;
A
#
# COMPACT_ATOMS: atom_id res chain seq x y z
N MET A 1 -12.25 -21.02 -8.42
CA MET A 1 -12.21 -19.89 -7.78
C MET A 1 -11.09 -19.02 -8.09
N SER A 2 -11.31 -18.02 -8.60
CA SER A 2 -10.23 -17.20 -9.05
C SER A 2 -9.83 -16.26 -7.95
N GLY A 3 -8.71 -15.64 -8.10
CA GLY A 3 -8.28 -14.59 -7.23
C GLY A 3 -8.99 -13.29 -7.48
N ASP A 4 -9.93 -13.29 -8.41
CA ASP A 4 -10.63 -12.06 -8.72
C ASP A 4 -11.78 -11.88 -7.78
N SER A 5 -11.48 -11.45 -6.59
CA SER A 5 -12.52 -11.13 -5.64
C SER A 5 -13.10 -9.79 -6.04
N GLU A 6 -14.27 -9.52 -5.49
CA GLU A 6 -14.89 -8.22 -5.63
C GLU A 6 -13.95 -7.13 -5.15
N GLN A 7 -13.21 -7.41 -4.10
CA GLN A 7 -12.27 -6.49 -3.52
C GLN A 7 -11.14 -6.14 -4.50
N ASP A 8 -10.65 -7.13 -5.24
CA ASP A 8 -9.60 -6.89 -6.23
C ASP A 8 -10.13 -6.02 -7.37
N ARG A 9 -11.38 -6.22 -7.77
CA ARG A 9 -11.97 -5.40 -8.83
C ARG A 9 -12.17 -3.97 -8.37
N GLU A 10 -12.58 -3.79 -7.11
CA GLU A 10 -12.72 -2.45 -6.55
C GLU A 10 -11.39 -1.72 -6.53
N ASP A 11 -10.33 -2.45 -6.18
CA ASP A 11 -9.01 -1.86 -6.16
C ASP A 11 -8.61 -1.38 -7.55
N MET A 12 -8.85 -2.20 -8.57
CA MET A 12 -8.50 -1.80 -9.93
C MET A 12 -9.29 -0.59 -10.40
N THR A 13 -10.56 -0.50 -9.99
CA THR A 13 -11.35 0.67 -10.31
C THR A 13 -10.74 1.93 -9.70
N SER A 14 -10.34 1.86 -8.43
CA SER A 14 -9.72 2.99 -7.78
C SER A 14 -8.38 3.35 -8.43
N ILE A 15 -7.58 2.33 -8.75
CA ILE A 15 -6.28 2.55 -9.37
C ILE A 15 -6.44 3.26 -10.73
N HIS A 16 -7.38 2.80 -11.54
CA HIS A 16 -7.60 3.44 -12.84
C HIS A 16 -8.03 4.89 -12.70
N LYS A 17 -8.84 5.19 -11.69
CA LYS A 17 -9.24 6.57 -11.45
C LYS A 17 -8.04 7.44 -11.07
N VAL A 18 -7.18 6.94 -10.18
CA VAL A 18 -6.02 7.68 -9.75
C VAL A 18 -5.10 7.95 -10.95
N LEU A 19 -4.83 6.92 -11.75
CA LEU A 19 -3.95 7.07 -12.89
C LEU A 19 -4.55 7.98 -13.97
N GLY A 20 -5.87 8.12 -13.98
CA GLY A 20 -6.55 9.03 -14.87
C GLY A 20 -6.62 10.47 -14.36
N GLY A 21 -6.07 10.73 -13.18
CA GLY A 21 -6.02 12.08 -12.65
C GLY A 21 -6.87 12.32 -11.40
N ASP A 22 -7.70 11.37 -11.02
CA ASP A 22 -8.54 11.53 -9.82
C ASP A 22 -7.78 11.04 -8.60
N VAL A 23 -6.92 11.90 -8.07
CA VAL A 23 -6.07 11.51 -6.94
C VAL A 23 -6.89 11.25 -5.68
N ASN A 24 -8.09 11.80 -5.59
CA ASN A 24 -8.93 11.53 -4.42
C ASN A 24 -9.32 10.06 -4.31
N ALA A 25 -9.33 9.34 -5.43
CA ALA A 25 -9.64 7.92 -5.41
C ALA A 25 -8.60 7.12 -4.65
N PHE A 26 -7.39 7.66 -4.48
CA PHE A 26 -6.37 6.96 -3.72
C PHE A 26 -6.74 6.85 -2.24
N ARG A 27 -7.54 7.80 -1.74
CA ARG A 27 -7.98 7.74 -0.35
C ARG A 27 -8.69 6.43 -0.03
N HIS A 28 -9.46 5.90 -0.97
CA HIS A 28 -10.16 4.64 -0.76
C HIS A 28 -9.19 3.51 -0.50
N LEU A 29 -8.07 3.50 -1.23
CA LEU A 29 -7.06 2.48 -1.04
C LEU A 29 -6.35 2.63 0.30
N VAL A 30 -6.08 3.88 0.69
CA VAL A 30 -5.45 4.15 1.98
C VAL A 30 -6.34 3.67 3.11
N GLU A 31 -7.60 4.06 3.10
CA GLU A 31 -8.53 3.70 4.18
C GLU A 31 -8.72 2.19 4.26
N LYS A 32 -8.77 1.54 3.11
CA LYS A 32 -9.00 0.12 3.06
C LYS A 32 -7.80 -0.67 3.60
N TYR A 33 -6.60 -0.25 3.27
CA TYR A 33 -5.40 -1.04 3.56
C TYR A 33 -4.55 -0.50 4.72
N GLN A 34 -4.93 0.62 5.29
CA GLN A 34 -4.16 1.18 6.40
C GLN A 34 -3.99 0.19 7.56
N PRO A 35 -5.03 -0.56 7.97
CA PRO A 35 -4.83 -1.53 9.04
C PRO A 35 -3.81 -2.61 8.69
N ALA A 36 -3.81 -3.08 7.45
CA ALA A 36 -2.88 -4.11 7.02
C ALA A 36 -1.44 -3.60 7.01
N VAL A 37 -1.24 -2.37 6.53
CA VAL A 37 0.09 -1.76 6.51
C VAL A 37 0.58 -1.53 7.94
N SER A 38 -0.30 -1.06 8.82
CA SER A 38 0.06 -0.88 10.24
C SER A 38 0.46 -2.20 10.88
N ALA A 39 -0.25 -3.27 10.54
CA ALA A 39 0.08 -4.59 11.08
C ALA A 39 1.47 -5.04 10.65
N ILE A 40 1.85 -4.77 9.40
CA ILE A 40 3.20 -5.09 8.94
C ILE A 40 4.23 -4.29 9.74
N GLY A 41 3.95 -3.01 9.99
CA GLY A 41 4.85 -2.18 10.78
C GLY A 41 5.07 -2.75 12.17
N ARG A 42 3.98 -3.12 12.84
CA ARG A 42 4.09 -3.69 14.18
C ARG A 42 4.83 -5.02 14.17
N ARG A 43 4.53 -5.85 13.18
CA ARG A 43 5.16 -7.18 13.08
C ARG A 43 6.66 -7.08 12.81
N THR A 44 7.07 -6.05 12.10
CA THR A 44 8.49 -5.84 11.79
C THR A 44 9.14 -4.91 12.80
N ARG A 45 8.45 -4.60 13.90
CA ARG A 45 9.00 -3.87 15.05
C ARG A 45 9.32 -2.41 14.76
N VAL A 46 8.52 -1.78 13.93
CA VAL A 46 8.59 -0.32 13.82
C VAL A 46 8.15 0.25 15.16
N PRO A 47 8.92 1.15 15.79
CA PRO A 47 8.55 1.72 17.08
C PRO A 47 7.19 2.39 17.01
N ALA A 48 6.44 2.30 18.11
CA ALA A 48 5.08 2.84 18.14
C ALA A 48 5.03 4.33 17.77
N GLU A 49 6.03 5.08 18.22
CA GLU A 49 6.07 6.51 17.93
C GLU A 49 6.37 6.82 16.47
N ASP A 50 6.90 5.84 15.73
CA ASP A 50 7.22 6.02 14.32
C ASP A 50 6.18 5.39 13.41
N LEU A 51 5.20 4.70 13.96
CA LEU A 51 4.28 3.89 13.15
C LEU A 51 3.48 4.74 12.18
N LYS A 52 3.01 5.89 12.63
CA LYS A 52 2.22 6.77 11.78
C LYS A 52 3.04 7.25 10.58
N ASP A 53 4.28 7.67 10.83
CA ASP A 53 5.16 8.12 9.75
C ASP A 53 5.49 6.98 8.80
N TYR A 54 5.68 5.78 9.35
CA TYR A 54 5.94 4.60 8.54
C TYR A 54 4.77 4.33 7.57
N VAL A 55 3.54 4.36 8.10
CA VAL A 55 2.36 4.10 7.29
C VAL A 55 2.24 5.13 6.17
N GLN A 56 2.46 6.41 6.51
CA GLN A 56 2.43 7.47 5.49
C GLN A 56 3.48 7.24 4.42
N ASP A 57 4.68 6.83 4.83
CA ASP A 57 5.77 6.58 3.89
C ASP A 57 5.41 5.46 2.92
N VAL A 58 4.81 4.39 3.42
CA VAL A 58 4.40 3.27 2.57
C VAL A 58 3.42 3.74 1.51
N PHE A 59 2.39 4.48 1.92
CA PHE A 59 1.37 4.91 0.96
C PHE A 59 1.90 5.97 0.00
N LEU A 60 2.82 6.81 0.43
CA LEU A 60 3.45 7.76 -0.46
C LEU A 60 4.25 7.03 -1.54
N LYS A 61 4.99 6.00 -1.16
CA LYS A 61 5.72 5.21 -2.13
C LYS A 61 4.79 4.49 -3.09
N ALA A 62 3.69 3.94 -2.56
CA ALA A 62 2.71 3.28 -3.40
C ALA A 62 2.10 4.25 -4.41
N PHE A 63 1.76 5.45 -3.96
CA PHE A 63 1.19 6.46 -4.84
C PHE A 63 2.19 6.86 -5.93
N THR A 64 3.43 7.09 -5.53
CA THR A 64 4.47 7.53 -6.45
C THR A 64 4.75 6.49 -7.53
N HIS A 65 4.70 5.22 -7.16
CA HIS A 65 5.02 4.14 -8.08
C HIS A 65 3.80 3.41 -8.63
N LEU A 66 2.63 3.97 -8.45
CA LEU A 66 1.39 3.29 -8.82
C LEU A 66 1.34 2.94 -10.31
N ALA A 67 1.88 3.83 -11.15
CA ALA A 67 1.91 3.58 -12.58
C ALA A 67 2.75 2.37 -12.95
N GLN A 68 3.65 1.95 -12.06
CA GLN A 68 4.50 0.79 -12.31
C GLN A 68 3.84 -0.52 -11.91
N TYR A 69 2.73 -0.44 -11.16
CA TYR A 69 1.97 -1.63 -10.86
C TYR A 69 1.29 -2.08 -12.15
N SER A 70 1.65 -3.27 -12.61
CA SER A 70 1.27 -3.71 -13.95
C SER A 70 -0.14 -4.29 -14.04
N GLY A 71 -0.81 -4.43 -12.92
CA GLY A 71 -2.10 -5.09 -12.90
C GLY A 71 -2.01 -6.60 -12.85
N LYS A 72 -0.80 -7.14 -12.84
CA LYS A 72 -0.59 -8.56 -12.67
C LYS A 72 -0.53 -8.88 -11.20
N GLY A 73 -1.34 -9.82 -10.77
CA GLY A 73 -1.43 -10.12 -9.37
C GLY A 73 -2.26 -9.09 -8.64
N ARG A 74 -2.39 -9.29 -7.35
CA ARG A 74 -3.26 -8.46 -6.53
C ARG A 74 -2.54 -7.20 -6.08
N PHE A 75 -3.27 -6.08 -6.09
CA PHE A 75 -2.74 -4.83 -5.56
C PHE A 75 -2.30 -5.00 -4.10
N TYR A 76 -3.09 -5.76 -3.32
CA TYR A 76 -2.76 -6.02 -1.92
C TYR A 76 -1.34 -6.58 -1.80
N SER A 77 -0.98 -7.57 -2.61
CA SER A 77 0.34 -8.20 -2.52
C SER A 77 1.45 -7.22 -2.90
N TRP A 78 1.20 -6.41 -3.91
CA TRP A 78 2.16 -5.40 -4.34
C TRP A 78 2.39 -4.38 -3.23
N LEU A 79 1.30 -3.94 -2.60
CA LEU A 79 1.38 -2.97 -1.51
C LEU A 79 2.11 -3.55 -0.30
N MET A 80 1.83 -4.81 0.03
CA MET A 80 2.48 -5.44 1.18
C MET A 80 3.98 -5.58 0.96
N ARG A 81 4.40 -5.80 -0.28
CA ARG A 81 5.83 -5.84 -0.59
C ARG A 81 6.49 -4.49 -0.31
N ILE A 82 5.81 -3.41 -0.70
CA ILE A 82 6.31 -2.07 -0.40
C ILE A 82 6.40 -1.88 1.12
N ALA A 83 5.38 -2.35 1.84
CA ALA A 83 5.34 -2.19 3.29
C ALA A 83 6.52 -2.91 3.96
N TYR A 84 6.80 -4.15 3.56
CA TYR A 84 7.94 -4.89 4.11
C TYR A 84 9.27 -4.23 3.76
N THR A 85 9.43 -3.85 2.51
CA THR A 85 10.67 -3.23 2.06
C THR A 85 10.91 -1.92 2.81
N THR A 86 9.87 -1.13 3.00
CA THR A 86 9.98 0.13 3.72
C THR A 86 10.39 -0.11 5.17
N ALA A 87 9.80 -1.12 5.82
CA ALA A 87 10.15 -1.42 7.21
C ALA A 87 11.61 -1.86 7.33
N ILE A 88 12.08 -2.70 6.42
CA ILE A 88 13.46 -3.18 6.45
C ILE A 88 14.43 -2.03 6.23
N ASN A 89 14.12 -1.15 5.29
CA ASN A 89 15.00 -0.02 5.00
C ASN A 89 15.07 0.95 6.17
N ARG A 90 13.96 1.13 6.89
CA ARG A 90 14.00 1.98 8.08
C ARG A 90 14.94 1.43 9.14
N LYS A 91 14.97 0.11 9.32
CA LYS A 91 15.86 -0.49 10.29
C LYS A 91 17.33 -0.29 9.93
N GLN A 92 17.64 -0.23 8.66
CA GLN A 92 19.01 -0.10 8.20
C GLN A 92 19.52 1.33 8.22
N ARG A 93 18.65 2.26 8.59
CA ARG A 93 19.03 3.65 8.59
C ARG A 93 19.59 4.15 9.90
N VAL A 94 19.99 3.32 10.76
CA VAL A 94 20.43 3.75 12.07
C VAL A 94 21.79 4.46 12.02
#